data_512889f7725ad4dfb82330feaa12a413
#
_entry.id   512889f7725ad4dfb82330feaa12a413
#
_cell.length_a   1.000
_cell.length_b   1.000
_cell.length_c   1.000
_cell.angle_alpha   90.00
_cell.angle_beta   90.00
_cell.angle_gamma   90.00
#
_symmetry.space_group_name_H-M   'P 1'
#
loop_
_entity.id
_entity.type
_entity.pdbx_description
1 polymer ?
#
loop_
_entity_poly.entity_id
_entity_poly.type
_entity_poly.pdbx_seq_one_letter_code
_entity_poly.pdbx_strand_id
1 'polypeptide(L)'
;MLFITSRMPTVNTEPELNPNFVFDLRNNSSSRGFFCCNRNKNGAIEEIGSKNFLTAIKESQYRQVIIYIHGFSNLPEDVFNDAEEFQSLCNKEKNGELLVVPIIWPCDNDLGLVKDYWDDQKAADQSAFAFARMFQKFME
;
A
#
# COMPACT_ATOMS: atom_id res chain seq x y z
N MET A 1 7.64 4.31 6.71
CA MET A 1 7.43 4.01 5.27
C MET A 1 6.04 4.48 4.87
N LEU A 2 5.94 5.33 3.86
CA LEU A 2 4.66 5.71 3.26
C LEU A 2 4.19 4.60 2.31
N PHE A 3 2.91 4.26 2.35
CA PHE A 3 2.32 3.29 1.44
C PHE A 3 0.83 3.55 1.20
N ILE A 4 0.28 2.92 0.17
CA ILE A 4 -1.13 3.02 -0.19
C ILE A 4 -1.73 1.63 -0.21
N THR A 5 -2.96 1.48 0.25
CA THR A 5 -3.63 0.18 0.22
C THR A 5 -5.11 0.30 -0.11
N SER A 6 -5.64 -0.71 -0.79
CA SER A 6 -7.07 -0.98 -0.92
C SER A 6 -7.53 -2.12 -0.01
N ARG A 7 -6.61 -2.80 0.70
CA ARG A 7 -6.95 -3.85 1.64
C ARG A 7 -7.65 -3.29 2.87
N MET A 8 -8.73 -3.94 3.29
CA MET A 8 -9.53 -3.50 4.44
C MET A 8 -8.76 -3.65 5.76
N PRO A 9 -8.92 -2.68 6.69
CA PRO A 9 -8.50 -2.87 8.07
C PRO A 9 -9.48 -3.75 8.85
N THR A 10 -9.01 -4.31 9.96
CA THR A 10 -9.86 -5.07 10.89
C THR A 10 -10.96 -4.23 11.52
N VAL A 11 -10.70 -2.93 11.71
CA VAL A 11 -11.66 -1.93 12.18
C VAL A 11 -11.67 -0.78 11.18
N ASN A 12 -12.81 -0.58 10.53
CA ASN A 12 -13.01 0.56 9.64
C ASN A 12 -13.56 1.74 10.43
N THR A 13 -12.85 2.86 10.42
CA THR A 13 -13.20 4.09 11.14
C THR A 13 -13.75 5.17 10.22
N GLU A 14 -13.94 4.89 8.93
CA GLU A 14 -14.46 5.89 7.98
C GLU A 14 -15.72 6.59 8.50
N PRO A 15 -15.86 7.90 8.34
CA PRO A 15 -14.99 8.81 7.56
C PRO A 15 -13.73 9.32 8.28
N GLU A 16 -13.49 8.90 9.51
CA GLU A 16 -12.33 9.31 10.29
C GLU A 16 -11.09 8.50 9.89
N LEU A 17 -9.91 9.11 10.02
CA LEU A 17 -8.65 8.42 9.79
C LEU A 17 -8.40 7.39 10.89
N ASN A 18 -7.88 6.22 10.50
CA ASN A 18 -7.61 5.14 11.42
C ASN A 18 -6.18 5.26 12.03
N PRO A 19 -6.04 5.66 13.31
CA PRO A 19 -4.74 5.84 13.95
C PRO A 19 -4.04 4.51 14.29
N ASN A 20 -4.78 3.38 14.25
CA ASN A 20 -4.28 2.05 14.52
C ASN A 20 -4.72 1.11 13.39
N PHE A 21 -4.17 1.32 12.21
CA PHE A 21 -4.52 0.55 11.03
C PHE A 21 -3.91 -0.85 11.10
N VAL A 22 -4.76 -1.86 11.22
CA VAL A 22 -4.36 -3.26 11.23
C VAL A 22 -5.04 -3.98 10.08
N PHE A 23 -4.29 -4.60 9.19
CA PHE A 23 -4.85 -5.33 8.05
C PHE A 23 -5.75 -6.48 8.48
N ASP A 24 -6.92 -6.58 7.86
CA ASP A 24 -7.72 -7.79 7.94
C ASP A 24 -7.18 -8.82 6.94
N LEU A 25 -6.36 -9.75 7.46
CA LEU A 25 -5.75 -10.81 6.64
C LEU A 25 -6.73 -11.91 6.25
N ARG A 26 -7.92 -11.94 6.88
CA ARG A 26 -8.98 -12.91 6.54
C ARG A 26 -9.90 -12.41 5.43
N ASN A 27 -9.88 -11.10 5.17
CA ASN A 27 -10.71 -10.47 4.16
C ASN A 27 -9.88 -10.15 2.92
N ASN A 28 -10.10 -10.91 1.86
CA ASN A 28 -9.43 -10.71 0.57
C ASN A 28 -10.23 -9.78 -0.37
N SER A 29 -11.13 -8.95 0.17
CA SER A 29 -11.88 -7.97 -0.60
C SER A 29 -11.17 -6.62 -0.61
N SER A 30 -11.22 -5.96 -1.76
CA SER A 30 -10.77 -4.57 -1.89
C SER A 30 -11.79 -3.60 -1.32
N SER A 31 -11.33 -2.55 -0.66
CA SER A 31 -12.12 -1.36 -0.41
C SER A 31 -12.53 -0.71 -1.74
N ARG A 32 -13.65 0.02 -1.73
CA ARG A 32 -14.05 0.89 -2.86
C ARG A 32 -13.15 2.13 -3.02
N GLY A 33 -12.46 2.49 -1.95
CA GLY A 33 -11.50 3.58 -1.89
C GLY A 33 -10.09 3.05 -1.65
N PHE A 34 -9.21 3.96 -1.30
CA PHE A 34 -7.84 3.66 -0.93
C PHE A 34 -7.48 4.35 0.37
N PHE A 35 -6.59 3.75 1.13
CA PHE A 35 -6.04 4.29 2.36
C PHE A 35 -4.60 4.74 2.12
N CYS A 36 -4.27 5.94 2.57
CA CYS A 36 -2.91 6.47 2.57
C CYS A 36 -2.34 6.36 3.98
N CYS A 37 -1.32 5.54 4.14
CA CYS A 37 -0.82 5.12 5.43
C CYS A 37 0.67 5.42 5.61
N ASN A 38 1.08 5.49 6.86
CA ASN A 38 2.47 5.52 7.29
C ASN A 38 2.75 4.35 8.24
N ARG A 39 3.74 3.52 7.90
CA ARG A 39 4.29 2.48 8.79
C ARG A 39 5.54 3.04 9.45
N ASN A 40 5.54 3.11 10.76
CA ASN A 40 6.68 3.58 11.53
C ASN A 40 7.76 2.48 11.71
N LYS A 41 8.87 2.83 12.35
CA LYS A 41 10.03 1.94 12.52
C LYS A 41 9.75 0.72 13.40
N ASN A 42 8.75 0.78 14.29
CA ASN A 42 8.35 -0.35 15.14
C ASN A 42 7.25 -1.20 14.52
N GLY A 43 6.85 -0.92 13.28
CA GLY A 43 5.86 -1.67 12.53
C GLY A 43 4.41 -1.20 12.72
N ALA A 44 4.14 -0.25 13.61
CA ALA A 44 2.79 0.31 13.77
C ALA A 44 2.39 1.13 12.54
N ILE A 45 1.13 1.02 12.16
CA ILE A 45 0.58 1.66 10.97
C ILE A 45 -0.52 2.63 11.40
N GLU A 46 -0.51 3.81 10.80
CA GLU A 46 -1.55 4.81 10.92
C GLU A 46 -2.03 5.25 9.53
N GLU A 47 -3.30 5.46 9.38
CA GLU A 47 -3.86 6.13 8.21
C GLU A 47 -3.69 7.64 8.38
N ILE A 48 -3.00 8.26 7.43
CA ILE A 48 -2.70 9.70 7.47
C ILE A 48 -3.54 10.51 6.47
N GLY A 49 -4.27 9.84 5.60
CA GLY A 49 -5.08 10.43 4.55
C GLY A 49 -4.25 11.00 3.39
N SER A 50 -4.88 11.21 2.25
CA SER A 50 -4.20 11.60 1.01
C SER A 50 -3.53 12.97 1.09
N LYS A 51 -4.09 13.93 1.81
CA LYS A 51 -3.51 15.27 1.96
C LYS A 51 -2.18 15.22 2.71
N ASN A 52 -2.14 14.58 3.89
CA ASN A 52 -0.93 14.47 4.68
C ASN A 52 0.11 13.59 3.99
N PHE A 53 -0.35 12.56 3.28
CA PHE A 53 0.50 11.68 2.48
C PHE A 53 1.25 12.46 1.38
N LEU A 54 0.54 13.27 0.59
CA LEU A 54 1.16 14.11 -0.43
C LEU A 54 2.08 15.19 0.17
N THR A 55 1.70 15.77 1.31
CA THR A 55 2.55 16.71 2.04
C THR A 55 3.85 16.02 2.49
N ALA A 56 3.77 14.83 3.07
CA ALA A 56 4.95 14.08 3.49
C ALA A 56 5.89 13.75 2.32
N ILE A 57 5.36 13.42 1.14
CA ILE A 57 6.16 13.22 -0.07
C ILE A 57 6.84 14.53 -0.50
N LYS A 58 6.09 15.64 -0.56
CA LYS A 58 6.60 16.94 -1.01
C LYS A 58 7.66 17.52 -0.07
N GLU A 59 7.54 17.29 1.23
CA GLU A 59 8.48 17.75 2.24
C GLU A 59 9.68 16.81 2.42
N SER A 60 9.66 15.65 1.77
CA SER A 60 10.77 14.70 1.81
C SER A 60 11.96 15.18 1.00
N GLN A 61 13.13 14.57 1.24
CA GLN A 61 14.35 14.82 0.47
C GLN A 61 14.32 14.22 -0.95
N TYR A 62 13.32 13.37 -1.23
CA TYR A 62 13.24 12.63 -2.48
C TYR A 62 12.73 13.52 -3.63
N ARG A 63 13.26 13.33 -4.82
CA ARG A 63 12.88 14.08 -6.03
C ARG A 63 11.91 13.35 -6.93
N GLN A 64 11.89 12.02 -6.82
CA GLN A 64 11.05 11.14 -7.64
C GLN A 64 10.41 10.07 -6.76
N VAL A 65 9.24 9.63 -7.16
CA VAL A 65 8.52 8.54 -6.50
C VAL A 65 8.42 7.37 -7.45
N ILE A 66 8.81 6.19 -6.96
CA ILE A 66 8.58 4.91 -7.63
C ILE A 66 7.38 4.24 -6.96
N ILE A 67 6.35 3.99 -7.73
CA ILE A 67 5.21 3.19 -7.28
C ILE A 67 5.56 1.71 -7.49
N TYR A 68 5.59 0.97 -6.37
CA TYR A 68 5.84 -0.47 -6.37
C TYR A 68 4.52 -1.21 -6.14
N ILE A 69 4.07 -1.97 -7.13
CA ILE A 69 2.87 -2.80 -7.06
C ILE A 69 3.32 -4.26 -6.98
N HIS A 70 2.99 -4.92 -5.86
CA HIS A 70 3.37 -6.32 -5.65
C HIS A 70 2.59 -7.28 -6.55
N GLY A 71 3.13 -8.47 -6.72
CA GLY A 71 2.52 -9.55 -7.49
C GLY A 71 1.51 -10.36 -6.67
N PHE A 72 1.14 -11.50 -7.24
CA PHE A 72 0.27 -12.51 -6.67
C PHE A 72 0.87 -13.16 -5.41
N SER A 73 0.01 -13.63 -4.51
CA SER A 73 0.38 -14.42 -3.31
C SER A 73 1.36 -13.72 -2.36
N ASN A 74 1.16 -12.41 -2.11
CA ASN A 74 1.96 -11.63 -1.17
C ASN A 74 1.10 -11.10 -0.03
N LEU A 75 1.54 -11.33 1.21
CA LEU A 75 0.96 -10.66 2.37
C LEU A 75 1.57 -9.26 2.55
N PRO A 76 0.89 -8.35 3.28
CA PRO A 76 1.41 -7.00 3.49
C PRO A 76 2.84 -6.94 4.03
N GLU A 77 3.22 -7.86 4.92
CA GLU A 77 4.57 -7.88 5.50
C GLU A 77 5.63 -8.27 4.47
N ASP A 78 5.31 -9.18 3.53
CA ASP A 78 6.21 -9.52 2.43
C ASP A 78 6.45 -8.30 1.54
N VAL A 79 5.37 -7.57 1.23
CA VAL A 79 5.44 -6.34 0.42
C VAL A 79 6.28 -5.26 1.10
N PHE A 80 6.17 -5.11 2.43
CA PHE A 80 7.00 -4.16 3.16
C PHE A 80 8.48 -4.53 3.13
N ASN A 81 8.81 -5.81 3.30
CA ASN A 81 10.18 -6.29 3.23
C ASN A 81 10.79 -6.05 1.84
N ASP A 82 10.05 -6.39 0.78
CA ASP A 82 10.48 -6.16 -0.60
C ASP A 82 10.67 -4.66 -0.89
N ALA A 83 9.74 -3.82 -0.41
CA ALA A 83 9.83 -2.37 -0.60
C ALA A 83 11.02 -1.76 0.17
N GLU A 84 11.35 -2.26 1.36
CA GLU A 84 12.52 -1.84 2.13
C GLU A 84 13.83 -2.22 1.44
N GLU A 85 13.90 -3.44 0.89
CA GLU A 85 15.04 -3.89 0.10
C GLU A 85 15.19 -3.03 -1.17
N PHE A 86 14.09 -2.78 -1.88
CA PHE A 86 14.09 -1.95 -3.08
C PHE A 86 14.50 -0.51 -2.76
N GLN A 87 14.00 0.08 -1.66
CA GLN A 87 14.43 1.40 -1.20
C GLN A 87 15.93 1.44 -0.90
N SER A 88 16.46 0.38 -0.28
CA SER A 88 17.90 0.26 0.00
C SER A 88 18.72 0.24 -1.28
N LEU A 89 18.29 -0.47 -2.30
CA LEU A 89 18.95 -0.50 -3.62
C LEU A 89 18.89 0.88 -4.29
N CYS A 90 17.74 1.55 -4.29
CA CYS A 90 17.59 2.90 -4.82
C CYS A 90 18.52 3.90 -4.13
N ASN A 91 18.67 3.81 -2.81
CA ASN A 91 19.55 4.69 -2.04
C ASN A 91 21.03 4.50 -2.40
N LYS A 92 21.45 3.26 -2.70
CA LYS A 92 22.81 2.97 -3.14
C LYS A 92 23.12 3.54 -4.52
N GLU A 93 22.19 3.42 -5.45
CA GLU A 93 22.38 3.77 -6.86
C GLU A 93 22.15 5.26 -7.15
N LYS A 94 21.25 5.91 -6.43
CA LYS A 94 20.77 7.27 -6.71
C LYS A 94 20.87 8.23 -5.52
N ASN A 95 21.71 7.94 -4.55
CA ASN A 95 22.00 8.84 -3.41
C ASN A 95 20.73 9.38 -2.69
N GLY A 96 19.68 8.56 -2.58
CA GLY A 96 18.44 8.95 -1.92
C GLY A 96 17.55 9.91 -2.71
N GLU A 97 17.64 9.93 -4.03
CA GLU A 97 16.74 10.72 -4.88
C GLU A 97 15.39 10.08 -5.12
N LEU A 98 15.27 8.75 -4.93
CA LEU A 98 14.09 7.96 -5.24
C LEU A 98 13.40 7.50 -3.96
N LEU A 99 12.10 7.76 -3.85
CA LEU A 99 11.23 7.21 -2.82
C LEU A 99 10.43 6.05 -3.38
N VAL A 100 10.55 4.88 -2.78
CA VAL A 100 9.71 3.72 -3.10
C VAL A 100 8.43 3.79 -2.27
N VAL A 101 7.28 3.81 -2.94
CA VAL A 101 5.95 3.80 -2.33
C VAL A 101 5.23 2.53 -2.76
N PRO A 102 5.09 1.54 -1.88
CA PRO A 102 4.35 0.34 -2.20
C PRO A 102 2.84 0.58 -2.23
N ILE A 103 2.18 -0.08 -3.18
CA ILE A 103 0.73 -0.21 -3.23
C ILE A 103 0.38 -1.64 -2.84
N ILE A 104 -0.40 -1.79 -1.77
CA ILE A 104 -0.83 -3.08 -1.24
C ILE A 104 -2.29 -3.31 -1.59
N TRP A 105 -2.54 -4.31 -2.43
CA TRP A 105 -3.89 -4.77 -2.75
C TRP A 105 -4.18 -6.10 -2.04
N PRO A 106 -5.47 -6.45 -1.81
CA PRO A 106 -5.82 -7.72 -1.17
C PRO A 106 -5.32 -8.90 -1.99
N CYS A 107 -4.53 -9.73 -1.33
CA CYS A 107 -3.91 -10.91 -1.91
C CYS A 107 -3.65 -11.86 -0.74
N ASP A 108 -3.95 -13.13 -0.89
CA ASP A 108 -3.70 -14.10 0.17
C ASP A 108 -3.04 -15.37 -0.36
N ASN A 109 -2.54 -16.22 0.53
CA ASN A 109 -1.83 -17.43 0.18
C ASN A 109 -2.31 -18.67 0.96
N ASP A 110 -3.51 -18.62 1.58
CA ASP A 110 -3.96 -19.61 2.54
C ASP A 110 -4.69 -20.84 1.95
N LEU A 111 -5.16 -20.78 0.69
CA LEU A 111 -6.13 -21.75 0.17
C LEU A 111 -5.62 -22.66 -0.96
N GLY A 112 -4.33 -22.58 -1.31
CA GLY A 112 -3.70 -23.35 -2.39
C GLY A 112 -3.75 -22.67 -3.76
N LEU A 113 -2.70 -22.89 -4.56
CA LEU A 113 -2.33 -22.12 -5.75
C LEU A 113 -3.46 -21.78 -6.73
N VAL A 114 -4.39 -22.69 -6.98
CA VAL A 114 -5.43 -22.47 -8.02
C VAL A 114 -6.56 -21.60 -7.49
N LYS A 115 -6.98 -21.80 -6.26
CA LYS A 115 -8.08 -21.02 -5.68
C LYS A 115 -7.62 -19.62 -5.33
N ASP A 116 -6.45 -19.48 -4.76
CA ASP A 116 -5.84 -18.19 -4.46
C ASP A 116 -5.67 -17.34 -5.72
N TYR A 117 -5.26 -17.95 -6.85
CA TYR A 117 -5.14 -17.25 -8.11
C TYR A 117 -6.45 -16.59 -8.57
N TRP A 118 -7.58 -17.31 -8.52
CA TRP A 118 -8.87 -16.76 -8.94
C TRP A 118 -9.42 -15.71 -7.97
N ASP A 119 -9.21 -15.90 -6.67
CA ASP A 119 -9.62 -14.95 -5.65
C ASP A 119 -8.78 -13.67 -5.72
N ASP A 120 -7.48 -13.81 -5.93
CA ASP A 120 -6.56 -12.69 -6.12
C ASP A 120 -6.82 -11.93 -7.43
N GLN A 121 -7.16 -12.61 -8.52
CA GLN A 121 -7.54 -11.94 -9.77
C GLN A 121 -8.76 -11.05 -9.55
N LYS A 122 -9.78 -11.55 -8.85
CA LYS A 122 -10.98 -10.76 -8.52
C LYS A 122 -10.63 -9.58 -7.60
N ALA A 123 -9.77 -9.78 -6.61
CA ALA A 123 -9.32 -8.73 -5.72
C ALA A 123 -8.51 -7.67 -6.48
N ALA A 124 -7.66 -8.06 -7.43
CA ALA A 124 -6.93 -7.14 -8.30
C ALA A 124 -7.87 -6.29 -9.16
N ASP A 125 -8.87 -6.90 -9.79
CA ASP A 125 -9.88 -6.19 -10.58
C ASP A 125 -10.65 -5.16 -9.74
N GLN A 126 -11.05 -5.52 -8.53
CA GLN A 126 -11.70 -4.60 -7.59
C GLN A 126 -10.77 -3.46 -7.16
N SER A 127 -9.50 -3.76 -6.91
CA SER A 127 -8.48 -2.79 -6.50
C SER A 127 -8.16 -1.78 -7.60
N ALA A 128 -8.29 -2.15 -8.87
CA ALA A 128 -8.03 -1.27 -10.00
C ALA A 128 -8.88 0.00 -9.95
N PHE A 129 -10.13 -0.08 -9.52
CA PHE A 129 -10.99 1.09 -9.37
C PHE A 129 -10.54 2.03 -8.25
N ALA A 130 -10.10 1.46 -7.11
CA ALA A 130 -9.57 2.24 -6.00
C ALA A 130 -8.30 2.99 -6.42
N PHE A 131 -7.39 2.33 -7.11
CA PHE A 131 -6.14 2.92 -7.55
C PHE A 131 -6.31 3.91 -8.71
N ALA A 132 -7.26 3.69 -9.61
CA ALA A 132 -7.60 4.69 -10.63
C ALA A 132 -8.04 6.02 -10.00
N ARG A 133 -8.86 5.97 -8.95
CA ARG A 133 -9.25 7.16 -8.17
C ARG A 133 -8.08 7.81 -7.45
N MET A 134 -7.18 7.00 -6.92
CA MET A 134 -5.95 7.49 -6.28
C MET A 134 -5.09 8.26 -7.27
N PHE A 135 -4.79 7.67 -8.43
CA PHE A 135 -3.98 8.33 -9.46
C PHE A 135 -4.63 9.61 -9.96
N GLN A 136 -5.94 9.60 -10.20
CA GLN A 136 -6.66 10.82 -10.56
C GLN A 136 -6.47 11.92 -9.52
N LYS A 137 -6.68 11.60 -8.24
CA LYS A 137 -6.54 12.56 -7.14
C LYS A 137 -5.12 13.08 -6.95
N PHE A 138 -4.11 12.29 -7.28
CA PHE A 138 -2.69 12.70 -7.14
C PHE A 138 -2.18 13.52 -8.33
N MET A 139 -2.87 13.49 -9.46
CA MET A 139 -2.57 14.29 -10.63
C MET A 139 -3.28 15.65 -10.65
N GLU A 140 -4.28 15.87 -9.81
CA GLU A 140 -4.95 17.15 -9.61
C GLU A 140 -4.11 18.10 -8.72
#